data_ec2a163fee2836db8b2c598b6b4458f9
#
_entry.id   ec2a163fee2836db8b2c598b6b4458f9
#
_cell.length_a   1.000
_cell.length_b   1.000
_cell.length_c   1.000
_cell.angle_alpha   90.00
_cell.angle_beta   90.00
_cell.angle_gamma   90.00
#
_symmetry.space_group_name_H-M   'P 1'
#
loop_
_entity.id
_entity.type
_entity.pdbx_description
1 polymer ?
#
loop_
_entity_poly.entity_id
_entity_poly.type
_entity_poly.pdbx_seq_one_letter_code
_entity_poly.pdbx_strand_id
1 'polypeptide(L)'
;MKKRTIFLIALVVFFPLNNLPSYANGVSSRSNITVQTVVQNEAIENSVQPFLNAFPMISADALKAAITGYTELNTRGKITKKDIITVIDFSKPSTEERLFIIDLKCKKIIEEYYNIASAEAIGELNNNQISAIGSVLEYISLTQKSNLPKLPFPKILNSQKFMIIDSGTRRNLEITSSLSGGIKGSLFHTINHTLTKGGARLLYEYLSSPLLEIKKINARLAVTEFFFKNIQLTHNIRKILPKTSDVERSLTRIQMQRGSPKDLLSIRDTILIAEEIRSSFVVNNGFNLPENIEKIVAPLLGNSETADLISESIRDDAPNIISEGDIIKPTFHAKIKELQDLISNGRVHIDKLRDKYRQETGIESLKISNNNVVGLFIDITARHSGKITDKKFIHRQTTANSIRYTTEELQELEGKMLNAKAMLVGLEKEIYSDICKAVIANNSQLILLATALNRLDVFLNFAYIADEFEYCLPVLTNEPSFEVRGGRHPVVERFLKSHNESFTKNDCNLNENERIWLITGPNMAGKSTFLRQNAIIAILAHIGSFVPAVSATIGVVDKIFSRVGAGDDLTKGQSTFMVEMLETSAILSQSTNKSLVILDEVGRGTSTYDGVAIAWSVLEH
;
A
#
# COMPACT_ATOMS: atom_id res chain seq x y z
N MET A 1 -19.79 -19.56 17.52
CA MET A 1 -19.02 -18.34 17.83
C MET A 1 -18.76 -18.27 19.32
N LYS A 2 -17.55 -18.63 19.77
CA LYS A 2 -17.17 -18.60 21.19
C LYS A 2 -16.71 -17.19 21.55
N LYS A 3 -17.43 -16.54 22.47
CA LYS A 3 -17.03 -15.27 23.11
C LYS A 3 -15.73 -15.51 23.88
N ARG A 4 -14.64 -14.89 23.47
CA ARG A 4 -13.40 -14.83 24.26
C ARG A 4 -13.54 -13.70 25.27
N THR A 5 -13.78 -14.09 26.52
CA THR A 5 -13.70 -13.19 27.68
C THR A 5 -12.24 -12.83 27.89
N ILE A 6 -11.90 -11.56 27.75
CA ILE A 6 -10.56 -11.02 28.05
C ILE A 6 -10.51 -10.84 29.55
N PHE A 7 -9.80 -11.70 30.27
CA PHE A 7 -9.46 -11.49 31.68
C PHE A 7 -8.18 -10.63 31.74
N LEU A 8 -8.35 -9.37 32.12
CA LEU A 8 -7.25 -8.45 32.43
C LEU A 8 -6.81 -8.72 33.87
N ILE A 9 -5.62 -9.30 34.09
CA ILE A 9 -5.01 -9.36 35.41
C ILE A 9 -4.18 -8.09 35.57
N ALA A 10 -4.76 -7.10 36.23
CA ALA A 10 -4.04 -5.91 36.65
C ALA A 10 -3.21 -6.22 37.89
N LEU A 11 -1.90 -6.14 37.79
CA LEU A 11 -1.00 -6.17 38.96
C LEU A 11 -1.02 -4.77 39.59
N VAL A 12 -1.86 -4.59 40.61
CA VAL A 12 -1.89 -3.35 41.39
C VAL A 12 -0.83 -3.46 42.48
N VAL A 13 0.29 -2.74 42.30
CA VAL A 13 1.30 -2.58 43.37
C VAL A 13 0.91 -1.35 44.19
N PHE A 14 0.36 -1.61 45.37
CA PHE A 14 0.09 -0.55 46.35
C PHE A 14 1.37 -0.22 47.12
N PHE A 15 1.88 1.01 46.99
CA PHE A 15 2.82 1.58 47.97
C PHE A 15 2.06 2.51 48.90
N PRO A 16 2.00 2.21 50.23
CA PRO A 16 1.50 3.18 51.16
C PRO A 16 2.56 4.23 51.44
N LEU A 17 2.26 5.49 51.16
CA LEU A 17 2.98 6.64 51.69
C LEU A 17 2.57 6.81 53.15
N ASN A 18 3.55 6.77 54.00
CA ASN A 18 3.66 7.31 55.35
C ASN A 18 3.88 6.34 56.52
N ASN A 19 4.89 6.74 57.26
CA ASN A 19 5.20 6.45 58.66
C ASN A 19 6.13 5.26 58.94
N LEU A 20 7.41 5.60 58.95
CA LEU A 20 8.41 4.94 59.78
C LEU A 20 8.13 5.24 61.26
N PRO A 21 8.10 4.27 62.17
CA PRO A 21 8.58 4.44 63.52
C PRO A 21 9.96 3.84 63.65
N SER A 22 10.84 4.66 64.16
CA SER A 22 12.14 4.27 64.69
C SER A 22 12.02 3.27 65.83
N TYR A 23 12.65 2.09 65.68
CA TYR A 23 13.18 1.35 66.83
C TYR A 23 14.56 0.77 66.52
N ALA A 24 15.48 1.23 67.31
CA ALA A 24 16.84 0.76 67.38
C ALA A 24 16.94 -0.50 68.28
N ASN A 25 18.01 -1.23 68.05
CA ASN A 25 18.71 -2.19 68.89
C ASN A 25 18.51 -3.69 68.65
N GLY A 26 19.64 -4.27 68.30
CA GLY A 26 19.94 -5.64 68.68
C GLY A 26 20.75 -6.49 67.68
N VAL A 27 22.03 -6.18 67.58
CA VAL A 27 23.21 -7.10 67.56
C VAL A 27 23.24 -8.35 66.65
N SER A 28 24.24 -8.32 65.75
CA SER A 28 25.17 -9.42 65.37
C SER A 28 24.69 -10.55 64.47
N SER A 29 25.04 -10.43 63.20
CA SER A 29 25.92 -11.36 62.45
C SER A 29 26.17 -10.82 61.03
N ARG A 30 27.32 -10.15 60.89
CA ARG A 30 27.90 -9.78 59.58
C ARG A 30 28.61 -11.00 59.02
N SER A 31 28.23 -11.43 57.84
CA SER A 31 29.08 -11.80 56.71
C SER A 31 28.30 -12.74 55.77
N ASN A 32 28.12 -12.35 54.56
CA ASN A 32 27.66 -13.02 53.34
C ASN A 32 26.40 -12.51 52.64
N ILE A 33 25.78 -11.41 53.07
CA ILE A 33 24.59 -10.85 52.37
C ILE A 33 24.97 -9.75 51.38
N THR A 34 26.16 -9.14 51.53
CA THR A 34 26.54 -7.91 50.82
C THR A 34 26.93 -8.15 49.35
N VAL A 35 27.47 -9.32 48.99
CA VAL A 35 27.91 -9.59 47.60
C VAL A 35 26.76 -10.05 46.71
N GLN A 36 25.84 -10.84 47.24
CA GLN A 36 24.67 -11.28 46.47
C GLN A 36 23.65 -10.15 46.19
N THR A 37 23.49 -9.21 47.14
CA THR A 37 22.58 -8.07 46.97
C THR A 37 23.13 -7.02 46.00
N VAL A 38 24.45 -6.83 45.94
CA VAL A 38 25.09 -5.89 45.01
C VAL A 38 25.05 -6.44 43.58
N VAL A 39 25.34 -7.72 43.39
CA VAL A 39 25.27 -8.37 42.06
C VAL A 39 23.83 -8.48 41.54
N GLN A 40 22.84 -8.70 42.43
CA GLN A 40 21.45 -8.66 42.04
C GLN A 40 20.96 -7.23 41.68
N ASN A 41 21.42 -6.22 42.40
CA ASN A 41 21.06 -4.83 42.08
C ASN A 41 21.69 -4.35 40.77
N GLU A 42 22.95 -4.68 40.48
CA GLU A 42 23.60 -4.34 39.21
C GLU A 42 22.95 -5.07 38.03
N ALA A 43 22.56 -6.35 38.17
CA ALA A 43 21.87 -7.08 37.15
C ALA A 43 20.45 -6.52 36.89
N ILE A 44 19.75 -6.07 37.92
CA ILE A 44 18.44 -5.42 37.81
C ILE A 44 18.60 -4.00 37.23
N GLU A 45 19.58 -3.23 37.65
CA GLU A 45 19.84 -1.89 37.07
C GLU A 45 20.18 -1.97 35.58
N ASN A 46 21.02 -2.90 35.17
CA ASN A 46 21.33 -3.13 33.75
C ASN A 46 20.12 -3.62 32.95
N SER A 47 19.21 -4.36 33.54
CA SER A 47 17.97 -4.81 32.86
C SER A 47 16.89 -3.74 32.77
N VAL A 48 16.91 -2.74 33.68
CA VAL A 48 15.90 -1.67 33.73
C VAL A 48 16.31 -0.44 32.92
N GLN A 49 17.63 -0.21 32.74
CA GLN A 49 18.14 0.96 32.02
C GLN A 49 17.59 1.14 30.58
N PRO A 50 17.43 0.09 29.75
CA PRO A 50 16.80 0.21 28.45
C PRO A 50 15.34 0.68 28.53
N PHE A 51 14.62 0.27 29.59
CA PHE A 51 13.24 0.68 29.79
C PHE A 51 13.11 2.12 30.30
N LEU A 52 14.04 2.58 31.13
CA LEU A 52 14.06 3.97 31.60
C LEU A 52 14.28 4.94 30.43
N ASN A 53 15.13 4.57 29.49
CA ASN A 53 15.36 5.37 28.29
C ASN A 53 14.16 5.32 27.30
N ALA A 54 13.47 4.19 27.25
CA ALA A 54 12.33 3.98 26.33
C ALA A 54 11.01 4.60 26.83
N PHE A 55 10.86 4.82 28.14
CA PHE A 55 9.62 5.31 28.75
C PHE A 55 9.86 6.51 29.68
N PRO A 56 10.40 7.63 29.18
CA PRO A 56 10.72 8.80 30.01
C PRO A 56 9.50 9.45 30.65
N MET A 57 8.29 9.13 30.17
CA MET A 57 7.03 9.59 30.74
C MET A 57 6.60 8.86 32.02
N ILE A 58 7.20 7.71 32.33
CA ILE A 58 6.93 6.95 33.55
C ILE A 58 8.04 7.30 34.58
N SER A 59 7.69 7.51 35.83
CA SER A 59 8.72 7.76 36.84
C SER A 59 9.66 6.55 36.95
N ALA A 60 10.97 6.84 37.16
CA ALA A 60 12.00 5.79 37.25
C ALA A 60 11.67 4.76 38.34
N ASP A 61 11.12 5.20 39.47
CA ASP A 61 10.79 4.32 40.60
C ASP A 61 9.58 3.42 40.27
N ALA A 62 8.53 3.94 39.60
CA ALA A 62 7.40 3.15 39.19
C ALA A 62 7.80 2.10 38.14
N LEU A 63 8.65 2.46 37.20
CA LEU A 63 9.14 1.56 36.16
C LEU A 63 10.07 0.47 36.73
N LYS A 64 10.99 0.83 37.62
CA LYS A 64 11.86 -0.13 38.35
C LYS A 64 11.01 -1.14 39.14
N ALA A 65 10.03 -0.67 39.90
CA ALA A 65 9.14 -1.53 40.67
C ALA A 65 8.35 -2.49 39.79
N ALA A 66 7.82 -2.00 38.67
CA ALA A 66 7.03 -2.81 37.72
C ALA A 66 7.89 -3.92 37.06
N ILE A 67 9.11 -3.60 36.60
CA ILE A 67 10.00 -4.56 35.95
C ILE A 67 10.53 -5.58 36.97
N THR A 68 10.89 -5.16 38.17
CA THR A 68 11.31 -6.07 39.23
C THR A 68 10.20 -7.03 39.61
N GLY A 69 8.97 -6.52 39.82
CA GLY A 69 7.81 -7.35 40.11
C GLY A 69 7.46 -8.31 38.99
N TYR A 70 7.54 -7.84 37.74
CA TYR A 70 7.34 -8.69 36.56
C TYR A 70 8.37 -9.82 36.51
N THR A 71 9.65 -9.52 36.67
CA THR A 71 10.73 -10.52 36.62
C THR A 71 10.57 -11.57 37.73
N GLU A 72 10.23 -11.14 38.94
CA GLU A 72 9.99 -12.04 40.05
C GLU A 72 8.79 -12.97 39.85
N LEU A 73 7.67 -12.43 39.37
CA LEU A 73 6.47 -13.21 39.09
C LEU A 73 6.66 -14.16 37.91
N ASN A 74 7.42 -13.73 36.88
CA ASN A 74 7.74 -14.57 35.73
C ASN A 74 8.64 -15.75 36.15
N THR A 75 9.64 -15.52 36.98
CA THR A 75 10.54 -16.56 37.52
C THR A 75 9.77 -17.56 38.37
N ARG A 76 8.75 -17.12 39.11
CA ARG A 76 7.86 -17.97 39.90
C ARG A 76 6.77 -18.68 39.10
N GLY A 77 6.72 -18.49 37.76
CA GLY A 77 5.72 -19.10 36.87
C GLY A 77 4.28 -18.62 37.09
N LYS A 78 4.09 -17.47 37.73
CA LYS A 78 2.77 -16.91 38.08
C LYS A 78 2.16 -16.02 37.00
N ILE A 79 2.88 -15.73 35.90
CA ILE A 79 2.40 -14.88 34.81
C ILE A 79 1.85 -15.76 33.69
N THR A 80 0.58 -15.56 33.35
CA THR A 80 -0.09 -16.23 32.23
C THR A 80 0.14 -15.54 30.88
N LYS A 81 0.29 -14.22 30.87
CA LYS A 81 0.65 -13.41 29.67
C LYS A 81 2.00 -12.75 29.92
N LYS A 82 3.04 -13.27 29.27
CA LYS A 82 4.42 -12.86 29.45
C LYS A 82 4.84 -11.61 28.67
N ASP A 83 3.97 -11.11 27.82
CA ASP A 83 4.34 -10.13 26.80
C ASP A 83 3.80 -8.72 27.08
N ILE A 84 3.01 -8.54 28.16
CA ILE A 84 2.38 -7.26 28.49
C ILE A 84 2.64 -6.90 29.94
N ILE A 85 3.18 -5.71 30.19
CA ILE A 85 3.32 -5.13 31.52
C ILE A 85 2.40 -3.90 31.59
N THR A 86 1.56 -3.84 32.63
CA THR A 86 0.75 -2.65 32.92
C THR A 86 1.38 -1.92 34.11
N VAL A 87 1.72 -0.66 33.92
CA VAL A 87 2.30 0.20 34.97
C VAL A 87 1.31 1.30 35.31
N ILE A 88 1.01 1.48 36.60
CA ILE A 88 0.24 2.62 37.08
C ILE A 88 1.19 3.46 37.94
N ASP A 89 1.51 4.65 37.43
CA ASP A 89 2.39 5.60 38.12
C ASP A 89 1.62 6.51 39.07
N PHE A 90 1.56 6.13 40.32
CA PHE A 90 0.88 6.90 41.38
C PHE A 90 1.64 8.13 41.84
N SER A 91 2.87 8.36 41.41
CA SER A 91 3.61 9.58 41.70
C SER A 91 3.05 10.79 40.92
N LYS A 92 2.27 10.52 39.89
CA LYS A 92 1.63 11.54 39.05
C LYS A 92 0.24 11.91 39.55
N PRO A 93 -0.16 13.18 39.42
CA PRO A 93 -1.51 13.61 39.75
C PRO A 93 -2.57 12.93 38.85
N SER A 94 -3.81 12.84 39.33
CA SER A 94 -4.90 12.17 38.61
C SER A 94 -5.32 12.87 37.31
N THR A 95 -4.85 14.08 37.10
CA THR A 95 -5.08 14.90 35.89
C THR A 95 -4.08 14.61 34.77
N GLU A 96 -3.02 13.80 35.04
CA GLU A 96 -2.02 13.41 34.06
C GLU A 96 -2.15 11.93 33.67
N GLU A 97 -1.60 11.57 32.50
CA GLU A 97 -1.50 10.17 32.10
C GLU A 97 -0.60 9.39 33.06
N ARG A 98 -1.18 8.41 33.76
CA ARG A 98 -0.49 7.59 34.75
C ARG A 98 -0.65 6.08 34.57
N LEU A 99 -1.50 5.64 33.63
CA LEU A 99 -1.66 4.23 33.25
C LEU A 99 -0.92 3.97 31.94
N PHE A 100 0.05 3.08 31.98
CA PHE A 100 0.86 2.71 30.82
C PHE A 100 0.78 1.20 30.59
N ILE A 101 0.57 0.79 29.35
CA ILE A 101 0.58 -0.61 28.89
C ILE A 101 1.81 -0.78 28.01
N ILE A 102 2.75 -1.61 28.43
CA ILE A 102 4.00 -1.91 27.70
C ILE A 102 3.85 -3.27 27.05
N ASP A 103 3.85 -3.29 25.71
CA ASP A 103 3.81 -4.53 24.92
C ASP A 103 5.25 -4.94 24.54
N LEU A 104 5.78 -5.92 25.26
CA LEU A 104 7.13 -6.44 25.04
C LEU A 104 7.23 -7.32 23.79
N LYS A 105 6.12 -7.95 23.39
CA LYS A 105 6.08 -8.85 22.24
C LYS A 105 6.23 -8.08 20.93
N CYS A 106 5.49 -6.98 20.78
CA CYS A 106 5.57 -6.15 19.59
C CYS A 106 6.95 -5.55 19.38
N LYS A 107 7.62 -5.12 20.46
CA LYS A 107 9.00 -4.62 20.43
C LYS A 107 9.96 -5.70 19.92
N LYS A 108 9.90 -6.89 20.48
CA LYS A 108 10.73 -8.02 20.07
C LYS A 108 10.50 -8.45 18.61
N ILE A 109 9.25 -8.48 18.15
CA ILE A 109 8.90 -8.76 16.75
C ILE A 109 9.57 -7.75 15.79
N ILE A 110 9.58 -6.47 16.16
CA ILE A 110 10.24 -5.41 15.38
C ILE A 110 11.74 -5.65 15.31
N GLU A 111 12.38 -5.92 16.45
CA GLU A 111 13.81 -6.16 16.57
C GLU A 111 14.26 -7.38 15.74
N GLU A 112 13.53 -8.49 15.84
CA GLU A 112 13.78 -9.71 15.07
C GLU A 112 13.56 -9.50 13.56
N TYR A 113 12.48 -8.81 13.17
CA TYR A 113 12.13 -8.61 11.77
C TYR A 113 13.16 -7.73 11.04
N TYR A 114 13.59 -6.64 11.66
CA TYR A 114 14.57 -5.71 11.06
C TYR A 114 16.02 -6.07 11.39
N ASN A 115 16.25 -7.12 12.21
CA ASN A 115 17.57 -7.54 12.70
C ASN A 115 18.34 -6.37 13.32
N ILE A 116 17.69 -5.67 14.25
CA ILE A 116 18.22 -4.52 15.00
C ILE A 116 18.33 -4.86 16.50
N ALA A 117 19.29 -4.24 17.17
CA ALA A 117 19.53 -4.47 18.58
C ALA A 117 18.41 -3.93 19.48
N SER A 118 17.68 -2.92 19.02
CA SER A 118 16.60 -2.27 19.76
C SER A 118 15.66 -1.56 18.81
N ALA A 119 14.35 -1.54 19.11
CA ALA A 119 13.33 -0.88 18.31
C ALA A 119 13.56 0.64 18.19
N GLU A 120 14.26 1.26 19.12
CA GLU A 120 14.65 2.67 19.12
C GLU A 120 15.60 3.02 17.96
N ALA A 121 16.27 2.03 17.35
CA ALA A 121 17.09 2.24 16.15
C ALA A 121 16.27 2.71 14.93
N ILE A 122 14.95 2.52 14.95
CA ILE A 122 14.04 3.01 13.90
C ILE A 122 13.69 4.49 14.11
N GLY A 123 13.79 4.99 15.36
CA GLY A 123 13.43 6.36 15.74
C GLY A 123 12.68 6.41 17.07
N GLU A 124 12.34 7.61 17.53
CA GLU A 124 11.54 7.81 18.74
C GLU A 124 10.07 7.38 18.47
N LEU A 125 9.76 6.12 18.79
CA LEU A 125 8.42 5.55 18.64
C LEU A 125 7.70 5.52 19.99
N ASN A 126 6.45 5.98 20.02
CA ASN A 126 5.61 5.79 21.20
C ASN A 126 5.02 4.36 21.24
N ASN A 127 4.46 3.96 22.39
CA ASN A 127 3.92 2.61 22.61
C ASN A 127 2.84 2.22 21.60
N ASN A 128 1.96 3.15 21.22
CA ASN A 128 0.90 2.88 20.24
C ASN A 128 1.48 2.62 18.85
N GLN A 129 2.55 3.32 18.49
CA GLN A 129 3.27 3.11 17.23
C GLN A 129 4.00 1.77 17.23
N ILE A 130 4.67 1.41 18.33
CA ILE A 130 5.32 0.10 18.50
C ILE A 130 4.29 -1.03 18.37
N SER A 131 3.15 -0.92 19.07
CA SER A 131 2.08 -1.91 18.99
C SER A 131 1.48 -2.01 17.59
N ALA A 132 1.29 -0.89 16.90
CA ALA A 132 0.78 -0.90 15.52
C ALA A 132 1.76 -1.58 14.55
N ILE A 133 3.05 -1.25 14.62
CA ILE A 133 4.10 -1.85 13.79
C ILE A 133 4.21 -3.35 14.08
N GLY A 134 4.31 -3.73 15.35
CA GLY A 134 4.43 -5.12 15.77
C GLY A 134 3.24 -5.96 15.32
N SER A 135 2.01 -5.44 15.43
CA SER A 135 0.79 -6.13 14.97
C SER A 135 0.78 -6.35 13.46
N VAL A 136 1.22 -5.37 12.67
CA VAL A 136 1.33 -5.50 11.21
C VAL A 136 2.39 -6.55 10.85
N LEU A 137 3.55 -6.53 11.49
CA LEU A 137 4.62 -7.50 11.26
C LEU A 137 4.20 -8.91 11.67
N GLU A 138 3.50 -9.08 12.80
CA GLU A 138 2.93 -10.35 13.22
C GLU A 138 1.93 -10.89 12.19
N TYR A 139 1.02 -10.04 11.73
CA TYR A 139 0.06 -10.41 10.68
C TYR A 139 0.75 -10.86 9.39
N ILE A 140 1.77 -10.14 8.95
CA ILE A 140 2.55 -10.50 7.76
C ILE A 140 3.26 -11.84 7.98
N SER A 141 3.87 -12.05 9.15
CA SER A 141 4.53 -13.31 9.51
C SER A 141 3.58 -14.50 9.50
N LEU A 142 2.36 -14.33 10.01
CA LEU A 142 1.32 -15.36 10.03
C LEU A 142 0.80 -15.67 8.62
N THR A 143 0.67 -14.68 7.76
CA THR A 143 0.09 -14.84 6.42
C THR A 143 1.10 -15.30 5.37
N GLN A 144 2.38 -14.93 5.48
CA GLN A 144 3.43 -15.18 4.50
C GLN A 144 4.38 -16.34 4.83
N LYS A 145 4.15 -17.07 5.89
CA LYS A 145 4.79 -18.30 6.49
C LYS A 145 6.27 -18.59 6.14
N SER A 146 6.75 -18.44 4.92
CA SER A 146 8.09 -18.85 4.50
C SER A 146 8.94 -17.75 3.84
N ASN A 147 8.31 -16.66 3.38
CA ASN A 147 9.03 -15.57 2.68
C ASN A 147 8.51 -14.22 3.16
N LEU A 148 9.10 -13.72 4.23
CA LEU A 148 8.78 -12.38 4.73
C LEU A 148 9.29 -11.32 3.73
N PRO A 149 8.45 -10.41 3.24
CA PRO A 149 8.88 -9.31 2.40
C PRO A 149 9.86 -8.41 3.16
N LYS A 150 10.89 -7.89 2.52
CA LYS A 150 11.75 -6.87 3.12
C LYS A 150 11.01 -5.52 3.09
N LEU A 151 10.37 -5.16 4.19
CA LEU A 151 9.73 -3.86 4.34
C LEU A 151 10.78 -2.79 4.69
N PRO A 152 10.66 -1.58 4.17
CA PRO A 152 11.46 -0.46 4.64
C PRO A 152 11.12 -0.14 6.09
N PHE A 153 12.00 0.59 6.79
CA PHE A 153 11.71 1.09 8.13
C PHE A 153 10.41 1.92 8.13
N PRO A 154 9.55 1.74 9.14
CA PRO A 154 8.33 2.52 9.27
C PRO A 154 8.65 4.01 9.38
N LYS A 155 7.84 4.85 8.72
CA LYS A 155 7.95 6.30 8.80
C LYS A 155 6.82 6.87 9.63
N ILE A 156 7.16 7.70 10.59
CA ILE A 156 6.16 8.43 11.38
C ILE A 156 5.54 9.50 10.47
N LEU A 157 4.24 9.37 10.21
CA LEU A 157 3.46 10.42 9.58
C LEU A 157 3.04 11.41 10.68
N ASN A 158 3.66 12.58 10.67
CA ASN A 158 3.26 13.65 11.58
C ASN A 158 1.88 14.19 11.14
N SER A 159 0.84 13.93 11.94
CA SER A 159 -0.52 14.37 11.67
C SER A 159 -0.66 15.89 11.51
N GLN A 160 0.24 16.66 12.13
CA GLN A 160 0.28 18.13 12.01
C GLN A 160 0.65 18.63 10.60
N LYS A 161 1.09 17.75 9.69
CA LYS A 161 1.43 18.09 8.30
C LYS A 161 0.26 17.94 7.34
N PHE A 162 -0.84 17.33 7.79
CA PHE A 162 -1.98 17.00 6.96
C PHE A 162 -3.28 17.56 7.54
N MET A 163 -4.17 17.97 6.65
CA MET A 163 -5.52 18.39 6.99
C MET A 163 -6.29 17.24 7.66
N ILE A 164 -6.88 17.52 8.79
CA ILE A 164 -7.70 16.55 9.52
C ILE A 164 -9.12 16.59 8.97
N ILE A 165 -9.56 15.43 8.49
CA ILE A 165 -10.94 15.21 8.04
C ILE A 165 -11.41 13.94 8.75
N ASP A 166 -12.35 14.05 9.66
CA ASP A 166 -12.88 12.91 10.40
C ASP A 166 -13.68 11.93 9.50
N SER A 167 -13.98 10.75 10.02
CA SER A 167 -14.66 9.71 9.25
C SER A 167 -16.08 10.09 8.84
N GLY A 168 -16.79 10.82 9.69
CA GLY A 168 -18.13 11.34 9.39
C GLY A 168 -18.10 12.36 8.26
N THR A 169 -17.19 13.33 8.34
CA THR A 169 -16.97 14.34 7.30
C THR A 169 -16.56 13.70 5.98
N ARG A 170 -15.64 12.70 5.98
CA ARG A 170 -15.25 11.96 4.75
C ARG A 170 -16.45 11.30 4.08
N ARG A 171 -17.32 10.69 4.86
CA ARG A 171 -18.55 10.05 4.39
C ARG A 171 -19.54 11.08 3.86
N ASN A 172 -19.79 12.18 4.61
CA ASN A 172 -20.73 13.22 4.23
C ASN A 172 -20.33 13.94 2.94
N LEU A 173 -19.04 14.17 2.73
CA LEU A 173 -18.49 14.78 1.52
C LEU A 173 -18.28 13.79 0.38
N GLU A 174 -18.55 12.51 0.61
CA GLU A 174 -18.38 11.43 -0.38
C GLU A 174 -17.00 11.47 -1.06
N ILE A 175 -15.93 11.64 -0.25
CA ILE A 175 -14.58 11.87 -0.79
C ILE A 175 -14.08 10.66 -1.56
N THR A 176 -14.12 9.46 -0.94
CA THR A 176 -13.57 8.23 -1.53
C THR A 176 -14.61 7.16 -1.83
N SER A 177 -15.80 7.28 -1.24
CA SER A 177 -16.95 6.40 -1.44
C SER A 177 -18.23 7.19 -1.41
N SER A 178 -19.24 6.76 -2.15
CA SER A 178 -20.56 7.38 -2.15
C SER A 178 -21.42 6.92 -0.97
N LEU A 179 -22.43 7.68 -0.59
CA LEU A 179 -23.40 7.31 0.44
C LEU A 179 -24.21 6.06 0.08
N SER A 180 -24.42 5.80 -1.22
CA SER A 180 -25.07 4.59 -1.72
C SER A 180 -24.18 3.34 -1.69
N GLY A 181 -22.92 3.48 -1.29
CA GLY A 181 -21.91 2.43 -1.27
C GLY A 181 -21.10 2.35 -2.58
N GLY A 182 -19.82 1.97 -2.44
CA GLY A 182 -18.90 1.86 -3.56
C GLY A 182 -18.21 3.18 -3.94
N ILE A 183 -17.39 3.12 -4.99
CA ILE A 183 -16.56 4.26 -5.45
C ILE A 183 -17.34 5.18 -6.40
N LYS A 184 -18.27 4.63 -7.18
CA LYS A 184 -19.02 5.38 -8.20
C LYS A 184 -19.87 6.48 -7.54
N GLY A 185 -19.76 7.70 -8.05
CA GLY A 185 -20.45 8.87 -7.47
C GLY A 185 -19.64 9.62 -6.43
N SER A 186 -18.47 9.13 -5.99
CA SER A 186 -17.58 9.84 -5.08
C SER A 186 -16.77 10.93 -5.78
N LEU A 187 -16.16 11.84 -4.99
CA LEU A 187 -15.21 12.81 -5.50
C LEU A 187 -14.02 12.11 -6.18
N PHE A 188 -13.46 11.09 -5.54
CA PHE A 188 -12.38 10.30 -6.12
C PHE A 188 -12.75 9.76 -7.51
N HIS A 189 -13.92 9.15 -7.66
CA HIS A 189 -14.36 8.65 -8.97
C HIS A 189 -14.47 9.76 -10.02
N THR A 190 -14.92 10.93 -9.61
CA THR A 190 -15.15 12.06 -10.51
C THR A 190 -13.84 12.66 -11.04
N ILE A 191 -12.81 12.78 -10.19
CA ILE A 191 -11.54 13.40 -10.58
C ILE A 191 -10.47 12.38 -11.02
N ASN A 192 -10.72 11.08 -10.87
CA ASN A 192 -9.76 10.05 -11.23
C ASN A 192 -9.80 9.75 -12.73
N HIS A 193 -8.95 10.44 -13.47
CA HIS A 193 -8.60 10.19 -14.86
C HIS A 193 -7.15 9.73 -15.00
N THR A 194 -6.55 9.21 -13.91
CA THR A 194 -5.23 8.60 -13.95
C THR A 194 -5.24 7.37 -14.87
N LEU A 195 -4.12 7.08 -15.47
CA LEU A 195 -3.99 6.06 -16.50
C LEU A 195 -3.29 4.79 -15.97
N THR A 196 -2.71 4.89 -14.77
CA THR A 196 -2.00 3.79 -14.12
C THR A 196 -2.66 3.42 -12.79
N LYS A 197 -2.53 2.17 -12.39
CA LYS A 197 -3.02 1.71 -11.07
C LYS A 197 -2.25 2.37 -9.92
N GLY A 198 -0.96 2.66 -10.12
CA GLY A 198 -0.13 3.35 -9.15
C GLY A 198 -0.52 4.81 -8.99
N GLY A 199 -0.78 5.52 -10.08
CA GLY A 199 -1.30 6.90 -10.06
C GLY A 199 -2.67 6.99 -9.35
N ALA A 200 -3.58 6.05 -9.62
CA ALA A 200 -4.87 6.00 -8.93
C ALA A 200 -4.72 5.81 -7.40
N ARG A 201 -3.80 4.96 -6.95
CA ARG A 201 -3.50 4.79 -5.52
C ARG A 201 -2.94 6.07 -4.91
N LEU A 202 -2.01 6.73 -5.60
CA LEU A 202 -1.42 7.98 -5.13
C LEU A 202 -2.45 9.13 -5.07
N LEU A 203 -3.36 9.23 -6.05
CA LEU A 203 -4.46 10.18 -6.02
C LEU A 203 -5.39 9.94 -4.82
N TYR A 204 -5.71 8.68 -4.54
CA TYR A 204 -6.49 8.31 -3.36
C TYR A 204 -5.79 8.71 -2.06
N GLU A 205 -4.47 8.52 -1.98
CA GLU A 205 -3.65 8.95 -0.83
C GLU A 205 -3.67 10.48 -0.67
N TYR A 206 -3.53 11.23 -1.77
CA TYR A 206 -3.59 12.70 -1.72
C TYR A 206 -4.93 13.20 -1.21
N LEU A 207 -6.05 12.63 -1.66
CA LEU A 207 -7.38 12.94 -1.14
C LEU A 207 -7.57 12.53 0.32
N SER A 208 -6.91 11.45 0.73
CA SER A 208 -6.99 10.98 2.11
C SER A 208 -6.15 11.80 3.07
N SER A 209 -5.12 12.49 2.59
CA SER A 209 -4.15 13.24 3.39
C SER A 209 -3.75 14.55 2.71
N PRO A 210 -4.67 15.55 2.59
CA PRO A 210 -4.36 16.84 2.01
C PRO A 210 -3.29 17.57 2.83
N LEU A 211 -2.40 18.33 2.17
CA LEU A 211 -1.26 18.99 2.82
C LEU A 211 -1.66 20.28 3.54
N LEU A 212 -0.92 20.64 4.61
CA LEU A 212 -1.04 21.92 5.30
C LEU A 212 0.09 22.90 4.97
N GLU A 213 1.24 22.39 4.54
CA GLU A 213 2.41 23.22 4.26
C GLU A 213 2.28 23.91 2.90
N ILE A 214 2.03 25.22 2.91
CA ILE A 214 1.84 26.04 1.69
C ILE A 214 2.96 25.84 0.67
N LYS A 215 4.21 25.78 1.13
CA LYS A 215 5.36 25.58 0.23
C LYS A 215 5.23 24.28 -0.57
N LYS A 216 4.78 23.20 0.07
CA LYS A 216 4.58 21.91 -0.60
C LYS A 216 3.34 21.89 -1.49
N ILE A 217 2.27 22.56 -1.08
CA ILE A 217 1.06 22.70 -1.90
C ILE A 217 1.41 23.50 -3.15
N ASN A 218 2.07 24.66 -3.02
CA ASN A 218 2.49 25.48 -4.14
C ASN A 218 3.48 24.75 -5.07
N ALA A 219 4.36 23.92 -4.52
CA ALA A 219 5.23 23.09 -5.34
C ALA A 219 4.43 22.09 -6.21
N ARG A 220 3.34 21.49 -5.67
CA ARG A 220 2.43 20.63 -6.46
C ARG A 220 1.65 21.44 -7.49
N LEU A 221 1.10 22.59 -7.09
CA LEU A 221 0.37 23.49 -8.00
C LEU A 221 1.26 23.96 -9.17
N ALA A 222 2.52 24.32 -8.90
CA ALA A 222 3.46 24.71 -9.94
C ALA A 222 3.74 23.57 -10.95
N VAL A 223 3.77 22.31 -10.49
CA VAL A 223 3.90 21.15 -11.39
C VAL A 223 2.62 20.96 -12.22
N THR A 224 1.46 21.06 -11.59
CA THR A 224 0.17 21.00 -12.30
C THR A 224 0.05 22.11 -13.33
N GLU A 225 0.43 23.33 -12.97
CA GLU A 225 0.43 24.50 -13.86
C GLU A 225 1.37 24.32 -15.05
N PHE A 226 2.55 23.75 -14.83
CA PHE A 226 3.47 23.45 -15.93
C PHE A 226 2.82 22.53 -16.97
N PHE A 227 2.18 21.43 -16.54
CA PHE A 227 1.51 20.50 -17.44
C PHE A 227 0.25 21.10 -18.08
N PHE A 228 -0.47 21.95 -17.36
CA PHE A 228 -1.62 22.68 -17.89
C PHE A 228 -1.19 23.65 -19.01
N LYS A 229 -0.12 24.43 -18.80
CA LYS A 229 0.43 25.34 -19.83
C LYS A 229 1.03 24.60 -21.03
N ASN A 230 1.50 23.37 -20.83
CA ASN A 230 2.07 22.51 -21.86
C ASN A 230 1.12 21.36 -22.21
N ILE A 231 -0.12 21.67 -22.55
CA ILE A 231 -1.18 20.68 -22.73
C ILE A 231 -0.88 19.65 -23.83
N GLN A 232 -0.16 20.05 -24.88
CA GLN A 232 0.26 19.11 -25.92
C GLN A 232 1.24 18.06 -25.41
N LEU A 233 2.21 18.46 -24.57
CA LEU A 233 3.12 17.54 -23.89
C LEU A 233 2.33 16.61 -22.96
N THR A 234 1.38 17.15 -22.21
CA THR A 234 0.48 16.40 -21.34
C THR A 234 -0.28 15.32 -22.11
N HIS A 235 -0.90 15.64 -23.23
CA HIS A 235 -1.59 14.66 -24.08
C HIS A 235 -0.65 13.61 -24.67
N ASN A 236 0.56 13.98 -25.07
CA ASN A 236 1.54 13.05 -25.61
C ASN A 236 1.97 12.03 -24.56
N ILE A 237 2.33 12.49 -23.36
CA ILE A 237 2.72 11.58 -22.27
C ILE A 237 1.54 10.71 -21.84
N ARG A 238 0.33 11.26 -21.76
CA ARG A 238 -0.89 10.50 -21.45
C ARG A 238 -1.22 9.38 -22.44
N LYS A 239 -0.76 9.46 -23.68
CA LYS A 239 -0.88 8.36 -24.67
C LYS A 239 0.10 7.23 -24.43
N ILE A 240 1.29 7.55 -23.89
CA ILE A 240 2.37 6.58 -23.66
C ILE A 240 2.17 5.88 -22.31
N LEU A 241 1.80 6.62 -21.29
CA LEU A 241 1.73 6.19 -19.88
C LEU A 241 0.89 4.91 -19.62
N PRO A 242 -0.25 4.64 -20.31
CA PRO A 242 -1.02 3.41 -20.12
C PRO A 242 -0.28 2.13 -20.47
N LYS A 243 0.81 2.23 -21.24
CA LYS A 243 1.64 1.07 -21.59
C LYS A 243 2.52 0.62 -20.42
N THR A 244 2.71 1.45 -19.38
CA THR A 244 3.48 1.11 -18.19
C THR A 244 2.75 0.09 -17.33
N SER A 245 3.52 -0.76 -16.66
CA SER A 245 3.01 -1.76 -15.72
C SER A 245 3.21 -1.32 -14.27
N ASP A 246 2.54 -2.00 -13.34
CA ASP A 246 2.66 -1.75 -11.90
C ASP A 246 3.95 -2.38 -11.35
N VAL A 247 5.06 -1.65 -11.49
CA VAL A 247 6.42 -2.09 -11.08
C VAL A 247 6.45 -2.48 -9.60
N GLU A 248 5.80 -1.71 -8.70
CA GLU A 248 5.78 -2.00 -7.26
C GLU A 248 5.21 -3.38 -6.97
N ARG A 249 4.10 -3.74 -7.63
CA ARG A 249 3.47 -5.07 -7.47
C ARG A 249 4.30 -6.18 -8.08
N SER A 250 4.93 -5.95 -9.24
CA SER A 250 5.82 -6.93 -9.85
C SER A 250 7.05 -7.19 -8.98
N LEU A 251 7.69 -6.13 -8.45
CA LEU A 251 8.78 -6.25 -7.48
C LEU A 251 8.35 -7.02 -6.22
N THR A 252 7.20 -6.71 -5.67
CA THR A 252 6.67 -7.40 -4.47
C THR A 252 6.49 -8.90 -4.76
N ARG A 253 5.94 -9.28 -5.93
CA ARG A 253 5.80 -10.70 -6.30
C ARG A 253 7.14 -11.40 -6.44
N ILE A 254 8.13 -10.74 -7.06
CA ILE A 254 9.49 -11.28 -7.22
C ILE A 254 10.16 -11.46 -5.85
N GLN A 255 10.08 -10.48 -4.95
CA GLN A 255 10.62 -10.55 -3.59
C GLN A 255 9.99 -11.68 -2.77
N MET A 256 8.69 -11.94 -2.97
CA MET A 256 7.97 -13.04 -2.33
C MET A 256 8.20 -14.39 -3.00
N GLN A 257 9.11 -14.51 -3.96
CA GLN A 257 9.35 -15.71 -4.78
C GLN A 257 8.09 -16.25 -5.49
N ARG A 258 7.15 -15.34 -5.79
CA ARG A 258 5.92 -15.60 -6.55
C ARG A 258 5.93 -14.89 -7.91
N GLY A 259 7.06 -14.30 -8.26
CA GLY A 259 7.24 -13.62 -9.53
C GLY A 259 7.24 -14.60 -10.70
N SER A 260 6.74 -14.15 -11.83
CA SER A 260 6.76 -14.85 -13.10
C SER A 260 7.72 -14.18 -14.09
N PRO A 261 8.14 -14.84 -15.17
CA PRO A 261 8.91 -14.20 -16.23
C PRO A 261 8.24 -12.93 -16.78
N LYS A 262 6.91 -12.90 -16.85
CA LYS A 262 6.15 -11.70 -17.26
C LYS A 262 6.29 -10.53 -16.29
N ASP A 263 6.55 -10.76 -15.01
CA ASP A 263 6.81 -9.68 -14.07
C ASP A 263 8.14 -8.98 -14.37
N LEU A 264 9.17 -9.73 -14.75
CA LEU A 264 10.45 -9.18 -15.20
C LEU A 264 10.29 -8.40 -16.52
N LEU A 265 9.61 -8.98 -17.50
CA LEU A 265 9.31 -8.30 -18.77
C LEU A 265 8.50 -7.01 -18.56
N SER A 266 7.53 -7.02 -17.64
CA SER A 266 6.75 -5.83 -17.28
C SER A 266 7.62 -4.72 -16.68
N ILE A 267 8.62 -5.08 -15.88
CA ILE A 267 9.60 -4.11 -15.32
C ILE A 267 10.45 -3.55 -16.46
N ARG A 268 11.03 -4.40 -17.32
CA ARG A 268 11.81 -4.00 -18.49
C ARG A 268 11.04 -3.02 -19.37
N ASP A 269 9.83 -3.39 -19.78
CA ASP A 269 8.99 -2.58 -20.67
C ASP A 269 8.68 -1.22 -20.03
N THR A 270 8.43 -1.21 -18.72
CA THR A 270 8.17 0.05 -18.01
C THR A 270 9.41 0.95 -17.95
N ILE A 271 10.62 0.38 -17.80
CA ILE A 271 11.87 1.16 -17.86
C ILE A 271 12.03 1.80 -19.25
N LEU A 272 11.86 1.03 -20.32
CA LEU A 272 11.99 1.54 -21.70
C LEU A 272 10.95 2.64 -22.00
N ILE A 273 9.71 2.46 -21.54
CA ILE A 273 8.64 3.45 -21.68
C ILE A 273 8.97 4.71 -20.87
N ALA A 274 9.57 4.58 -19.69
CA ALA A 274 9.97 5.73 -18.87
C ALA A 274 11.06 6.56 -19.56
N GLU A 275 11.99 5.94 -20.27
CA GLU A 275 12.99 6.62 -21.10
C GLU A 275 12.35 7.33 -22.30
N GLU A 276 11.33 6.72 -22.94
CA GLU A 276 10.54 7.35 -23.99
C GLU A 276 9.80 8.60 -23.45
N ILE A 277 9.19 8.49 -22.25
CA ILE A 277 8.55 9.63 -21.58
C ILE A 277 9.58 10.73 -21.29
N ARG A 278 10.74 10.38 -20.75
CA ARG A 278 11.82 11.37 -20.48
C ARG A 278 12.27 12.09 -21.76
N SER A 279 12.42 11.37 -22.86
CA SER A 279 12.78 11.92 -24.16
C SER A 279 11.76 12.95 -24.67
N SER A 280 10.48 12.79 -24.36
CA SER A 280 9.42 13.72 -24.73
C SER A 280 9.60 15.12 -24.11
N PHE A 281 10.25 15.23 -22.96
CA PHE A 281 10.56 16.51 -22.31
C PHE A 281 11.68 17.25 -23.02
N VAL A 282 12.67 16.53 -23.56
CA VAL A 282 13.81 17.13 -24.26
C VAL A 282 13.36 17.74 -25.59
N VAL A 283 12.52 17.04 -26.32
CA VAL A 283 12.04 17.50 -27.64
C VAL A 283 11.18 18.76 -27.54
N ASN A 284 10.35 18.91 -26.50
CA ASN A 284 9.37 19.98 -26.39
C ASN A 284 9.89 21.23 -25.66
N ASN A 285 10.82 21.10 -24.70
CA ASN A 285 11.21 22.20 -23.80
C ASN A 285 12.71 22.59 -23.87
N GLY A 286 13.49 21.96 -24.73
CA GLY A 286 14.94 22.20 -24.72
C GLY A 286 15.59 21.60 -23.45
N PHE A 287 16.79 22.11 -23.09
CA PHE A 287 17.60 21.53 -22.00
C PHE A 287 17.28 22.04 -20.58
N ASN A 288 16.38 23.03 -20.41
CA ASN A 288 16.11 23.63 -19.09
C ASN A 288 14.69 23.39 -18.62
N LEU A 289 14.47 22.28 -17.91
CA LEU A 289 13.23 22.05 -17.15
C LEU A 289 13.28 22.81 -15.82
N PRO A 290 12.14 23.34 -15.33
CA PRO A 290 12.05 23.85 -13.97
C PRO A 290 12.49 22.79 -12.96
N GLU A 291 13.18 23.19 -11.87
CA GLU A 291 13.76 22.29 -10.87
C GLU A 291 12.73 21.31 -10.27
N ASN A 292 11.52 21.78 -10.04
CA ASN A 292 10.42 20.95 -9.51
C ASN A 292 9.96 19.88 -10.49
N ILE A 293 10.02 20.13 -11.80
CA ILE A 293 9.73 19.12 -12.83
C ILE A 293 10.89 18.15 -12.94
N GLU A 294 12.13 18.66 -12.99
CA GLU A 294 13.31 17.81 -13.06
C GLU A 294 13.37 16.80 -11.90
N LYS A 295 13.06 17.22 -10.66
CA LYS A 295 12.98 16.32 -9.50
C LYS A 295 11.97 15.17 -9.66
N ILE A 296 10.93 15.37 -10.48
CA ILE A 296 9.93 14.32 -10.75
C ILE A 296 10.39 13.39 -11.86
N VAL A 297 11.02 13.94 -12.92
CA VAL A 297 11.33 13.16 -14.11
C VAL A 297 12.75 12.59 -14.13
N ALA A 298 13.66 13.08 -13.29
CA ALA A 298 15.01 12.51 -13.18
C ALA A 298 15.04 11.01 -12.86
N PRO A 299 14.20 10.47 -11.96
CA PRO A 299 14.20 9.04 -11.67
C PRO A 299 13.62 8.15 -12.79
N LEU A 300 13.13 8.74 -13.89
CA LEU A 300 12.73 7.98 -15.09
C LEU A 300 13.92 7.35 -15.81
N LEU A 301 15.12 7.83 -15.56
CA LEU A 301 16.39 7.30 -16.07
C LEU A 301 17.14 6.51 -15.00
N GLY A 302 18.24 5.83 -15.41
CA GLY A 302 19.15 5.16 -14.48
C GLY A 302 18.83 3.70 -14.20
N ASN A 303 17.96 3.07 -14.98
CA ASN A 303 17.63 1.65 -14.85
C ASN A 303 17.93 0.84 -16.12
N SER A 304 18.65 1.40 -17.09
CA SER A 304 18.97 0.77 -18.39
C SER A 304 19.66 -0.58 -18.21
N GLU A 305 20.66 -0.69 -17.32
CA GLU A 305 21.35 -1.95 -17.05
C GLU A 305 20.39 -3.08 -16.62
N THR A 306 19.35 -2.75 -15.83
CA THR A 306 18.33 -3.73 -15.44
C THR A 306 17.45 -4.12 -16.63
N ALA A 307 17.10 -3.16 -17.48
CA ALA A 307 16.33 -3.43 -18.70
C ALA A 307 17.13 -4.29 -19.68
N ASP A 308 18.42 -3.99 -19.86
CA ASP A 308 19.32 -4.74 -20.73
C ASP A 308 19.50 -6.18 -20.23
N LEU A 309 19.76 -6.37 -18.93
CA LEU A 309 19.85 -7.70 -18.32
C LEU A 309 18.61 -8.54 -18.59
N ILE A 310 17.42 -7.98 -18.40
CA ILE A 310 16.16 -8.70 -18.64
C ILE A 310 15.98 -8.95 -20.15
N SER A 311 16.32 -7.96 -21.00
CA SER A 311 16.19 -8.07 -22.46
C SER A 311 17.11 -9.13 -23.04
N GLU A 312 18.33 -9.26 -22.53
CA GLU A 312 19.30 -10.24 -23.00
C GLU A 312 18.98 -11.66 -22.51
N SER A 313 18.41 -11.79 -21.30
CA SER A 313 18.23 -13.06 -20.63
C SER A 313 16.86 -13.69 -20.85
N ILE A 314 15.77 -12.92 -20.76
CA ILE A 314 14.39 -13.45 -20.79
C ILE A 314 13.82 -13.40 -22.20
N ARG A 315 13.13 -14.46 -22.61
CA ARG A 315 12.41 -14.50 -23.89
C ARG A 315 11.17 -13.64 -23.82
N ASP A 316 10.84 -12.92 -24.89
CA ASP A 316 9.66 -12.06 -24.97
C ASP A 316 8.33 -12.85 -24.94
N ASP A 317 8.37 -14.09 -25.40
CA ASP A 317 7.25 -15.06 -25.41
C ASP A 317 7.29 -16.03 -24.21
N ALA A 318 8.12 -15.75 -23.19
CA ALA A 318 8.28 -16.63 -22.03
C ALA A 318 6.94 -16.98 -21.36
N PRO A 319 6.72 -18.26 -20.98
CA PRO A 319 5.51 -18.69 -20.32
C PRO A 319 5.40 -18.09 -18.90
N ASN A 320 4.19 -18.08 -18.35
CA ASN A 320 3.98 -17.61 -16.97
C ASN A 320 4.53 -18.57 -15.92
N ILE A 321 4.57 -19.85 -16.24
CA ILE A 321 4.91 -20.94 -15.31
C ILE A 321 6.35 -21.38 -15.57
N ILE A 322 7.21 -21.18 -14.60
CA ILE A 322 8.65 -21.45 -14.71
C ILE A 322 8.92 -22.95 -15.01
N SER A 323 8.08 -23.86 -14.53
CA SER A 323 8.25 -25.30 -14.76
C SER A 323 7.97 -25.76 -16.19
N GLU A 324 7.39 -24.91 -17.03
CA GLU A 324 7.17 -25.22 -18.44
C GLU A 324 8.47 -25.16 -19.26
N GLY A 325 9.47 -24.41 -18.78
CA GLY A 325 10.71 -24.14 -19.51
C GLY A 325 10.56 -23.09 -20.60
N ASP A 326 11.54 -22.96 -21.46
CA ASP A 326 11.59 -21.98 -22.56
C ASP A 326 11.52 -20.51 -22.07
N ILE A 327 12.17 -20.21 -20.95
CA ILE A 327 12.17 -18.89 -20.31
C ILE A 327 13.36 -18.06 -20.76
N ILE A 328 14.54 -18.67 -20.81
CA ILE A 328 15.82 -18.01 -21.04
C ILE A 328 16.18 -18.03 -22.52
N LYS A 329 16.71 -16.92 -23.01
CA LYS A 329 17.20 -16.82 -24.40
C LYS A 329 18.41 -17.75 -24.61
N PRO A 330 18.45 -18.52 -25.69
CA PRO A 330 19.59 -19.41 -25.97
C PRO A 330 20.92 -18.67 -26.07
N THR A 331 20.89 -17.42 -26.46
CA THR A 331 22.06 -16.54 -26.59
C THR A 331 22.66 -16.12 -25.26
N PHE A 332 21.86 -16.17 -24.17
CA PHE A 332 22.30 -15.72 -22.86
C PHE A 332 23.26 -16.70 -22.16
N HIS A 333 23.07 -18.01 -22.36
CA HIS A 333 23.90 -19.02 -21.70
C HIS A 333 24.21 -20.21 -22.63
N ALA A 334 25.51 -20.49 -22.85
CA ALA A 334 25.96 -21.51 -23.80
C ALA A 334 25.34 -22.89 -23.54
N LYS A 335 25.20 -23.31 -22.27
CA LYS A 335 24.63 -24.60 -21.89
C LYS A 335 23.13 -24.72 -22.22
N ILE A 336 22.38 -23.63 -22.17
CA ILE A 336 20.99 -23.61 -22.61
C ILE A 336 20.89 -23.90 -24.09
N LYS A 337 21.70 -23.20 -24.89
CA LYS A 337 21.80 -23.45 -26.34
C LYS A 337 22.11 -24.89 -26.64
N GLU A 338 23.14 -25.44 -25.98
CA GLU A 338 23.55 -26.85 -26.18
C GLU A 338 22.39 -27.83 -25.88
N LEU A 339 21.69 -27.65 -24.77
CA LEU A 339 20.55 -28.49 -24.37
C LEU A 339 19.34 -28.35 -25.33
N GLN A 340 19.05 -27.13 -25.79
CA GLN A 340 18.00 -26.90 -26.79
C GLN A 340 18.36 -27.51 -28.14
N ASP A 341 19.62 -27.41 -28.59
CA ASP A 341 20.08 -28.03 -29.81
C ASP A 341 19.96 -29.57 -29.72
N LEU A 342 20.27 -30.15 -28.56
CA LEU A 342 20.15 -31.58 -28.32
C LEU A 342 18.67 -32.04 -28.38
N ILE A 343 17.76 -31.28 -27.81
CA ILE A 343 16.30 -31.55 -27.87
C ILE A 343 15.79 -31.42 -29.32
N SER A 344 16.22 -30.38 -30.04
CA SER A 344 15.85 -30.14 -31.44
C SER A 344 16.39 -31.21 -32.37
N ASN A 345 17.66 -31.58 -32.22
CA ASN A 345 18.25 -32.67 -32.96
C ASN A 345 17.59 -34.03 -32.65
N GLY A 346 17.14 -34.23 -31.39
CA GLY A 346 16.33 -35.38 -31.00
C GLY A 346 15.04 -35.49 -31.83
N ARG A 347 14.36 -34.40 -32.08
CA ARG A 347 13.15 -34.37 -32.96
C ARG A 347 13.50 -34.77 -34.40
N VAL A 348 14.58 -34.24 -34.94
CA VAL A 348 15.05 -34.61 -36.27
C VAL A 348 15.41 -36.10 -36.34
N HIS A 349 15.98 -36.67 -35.28
CA HIS A 349 16.25 -38.10 -35.20
C HIS A 349 14.96 -38.94 -35.14
N ILE A 350 13.94 -38.48 -34.44
CA ILE A 350 12.60 -39.11 -34.42
C ILE A 350 12.04 -39.19 -35.83
N ASP A 351 12.11 -38.10 -36.61
CA ASP A 351 11.64 -38.06 -37.98
C ASP A 351 12.44 -39.05 -38.89
N LYS A 352 13.76 -39.08 -38.74
CA LYS A 352 14.60 -40.04 -39.44
C LYS A 352 14.25 -41.50 -39.08
N LEU A 353 14.02 -41.78 -37.79
CA LEU A 353 13.60 -43.09 -37.30
C LEU A 353 12.23 -43.48 -37.86
N ARG A 354 11.28 -42.54 -37.91
CA ARG A 354 9.96 -42.74 -38.52
C ARG A 354 10.10 -43.15 -39.97
N ASP A 355 10.92 -42.46 -40.75
CA ASP A 355 11.07 -42.74 -42.17
C ASP A 355 11.86 -44.07 -42.37
N LYS A 356 12.84 -44.38 -41.56
CA LYS A 356 13.53 -45.68 -41.51
C LYS A 356 12.56 -46.82 -41.22
N TYR A 357 11.68 -46.68 -40.20
CA TYR A 357 10.69 -47.70 -39.86
C TYR A 357 9.59 -47.85 -40.93
N ARG A 358 9.22 -46.79 -41.64
CA ARG A 358 8.33 -46.86 -42.81
C ARG A 358 8.92 -47.68 -43.94
N GLN A 359 10.21 -47.49 -44.25
CA GLN A 359 10.90 -48.25 -45.26
C GLN A 359 11.06 -49.72 -44.87
N GLU A 360 11.45 -50.01 -43.64
CA GLU A 360 11.65 -51.39 -43.14
C GLU A 360 10.32 -52.18 -43.05
N THR A 361 9.24 -51.56 -42.62
CA THR A 361 7.94 -52.23 -42.45
C THR A 361 7.05 -52.19 -43.68
N GLY A 362 7.33 -51.32 -44.65
CA GLY A 362 6.47 -51.06 -45.81
C GLY A 362 5.12 -50.46 -45.41
N ILE A 363 5.04 -49.74 -44.26
CA ILE A 363 3.82 -49.13 -43.76
C ILE A 363 3.98 -47.60 -43.86
N GLU A 364 3.43 -47.00 -44.92
CA GLU A 364 3.52 -45.55 -45.13
C GLU A 364 2.75 -44.76 -44.06
N SER A 365 1.67 -45.35 -43.51
CA SER A 365 0.84 -44.71 -42.46
C SER A 365 1.44 -44.75 -41.07
N LEU A 366 2.65 -45.33 -40.88
CA LEU A 366 3.35 -45.39 -39.60
C LEU A 366 3.68 -43.98 -39.10
N LYS A 367 3.31 -43.70 -37.86
CA LYS A 367 3.61 -42.43 -37.14
C LYS A 367 4.36 -42.72 -35.85
N ILE A 368 5.25 -41.83 -35.48
CA ILE A 368 5.79 -41.80 -34.15
C ILE A 368 5.06 -40.67 -33.40
N SER A 369 4.41 -40.99 -32.29
CA SER A 369 3.61 -40.08 -31.46
C SER A 369 4.09 -40.15 -30.02
N ASN A 370 3.70 -39.15 -29.22
CA ASN A 370 4.02 -39.09 -27.81
C ASN A 370 2.72 -38.91 -26.98
N ASN A 371 2.62 -39.57 -25.86
CA ASN A 371 1.61 -39.28 -24.84
C ASN A 371 2.19 -39.43 -23.42
N ASN A 372 1.51 -38.81 -22.45
CA ASN A 372 1.98 -38.77 -21.06
C ASN A 372 2.02 -40.14 -20.34
N VAL A 373 1.41 -41.20 -20.89
CA VAL A 373 1.28 -42.52 -20.26
C VAL A 373 2.32 -43.50 -20.80
N VAL A 374 2.52 -43.51 -22.12
CA VAL A 374 3.37 -44.49 -22.83
C VAL A 374 4.71 -43.90 -23.27
N GLY A 375 4.81 -42.56 -23.29
CA GLY A 375 5.97 -41.86 -23.85
C GLY A 375 5.94 -41.83 -25.39
N LEU A 376 7.13 -41.92 -26.01
CA LEU A 376 7.26 -42.04 -27.44
C LEU A 376 6.87 -43.44 -27.93
N PHE A 377 5.95 -43.54 -28.87
CA PHE A 377 5.49 -44.79 -29.44
C PHE A 377 5.28 -44.70 -30.94
N ILE A 378 5.43 -45.84 -31.58
CA ILE A 378 5.15 -46.06 -32.97
C ILE A 378 3.67 -46.47 -33.05
N ASP A 379 2.83 -45.64 -33.77
CA ASP A 379 1.41 -45.87 -33.92
C ASP A 379 1.10 -46.42 -35.30
N ILE A 380 0.48 -47.59 -35.34
CA ILE A 380 0.16 -48.33 -36.55
C ILE A 380 -1.30 -48.75 -36.53
N THR A 381 -2.02 -48.56 -37.62
CA THR A 381 -3.42 -48.99 -37.75
C THR A 381 -3.52 -50.52 -37.65
N ALA A 382 -4.52 -51.02 -36.94
CA ALA A 382 -4.73 -52.46 -36.69
C ALA A 382 -4.70 -53.33 -37.95
N ARG A 383 -5.04 -52.79 -39.13
CA ARG A 383 -4.98 -53.47 -40.44
C ARG A 383 -3.59 -53.85 -40.89
N HIS A 384 -2.58 -53.18 -40.39
CA HIS A 384 -1.17 -53.38 -40.79
C HIS A 384 -0.34 -54.17 -39.77
N SER A 385 -0.95 -54.67 -38.67
CA SER A 385 -0.25 -55.34 -37.59
C SER A 385 0.49 -56.60 -38.06
N GLY A 386 -0.04 -57.31 -39.01
CA GLY A 386 0.62 -58.51 -39.56
C GLY A 386 1.89 -58.26 -40.39
N LYS A 387 2.22 -56.99 -40.69
CA LYS A 387 3.44 -56.62 -41.40
C LYS A 387 4.63 -56.44 -40.44
N ILE A 388 4.39 -56.38 -39.13
CA ILE A 388 5.46 -56.26 -38.11
C ILE A 388 5.85 -57.66 -37.67
N THR A 389 6.90 -58.20 -38.27
CA THR A 389 7.44 -59.51 -37.94
C THR A 389 8.75 -59.45 -37.17
N ASP A 390 9.40 -58.28 -37.14
CA ASP A 390 10.69 -58.10 -36.50
C ASP A 390 10.55 -57.92 -35.00
N LYS A 391 11.26 -58.72 -34.20
CA LYS A 391 11.26 -58.74 -32.73
C LYS A 391 11.72 -57.43 -32.09
N LYS A 392 12.38 -56.53 -32.83
CA LYS A 392 12.75 -55.21 -32.35
C LYS A 392 11.57 -54.30 -32.02
N PHE A 393 10.39 -54.55 -32.63
CA PHE A 393 9.16 -53.80 -32.34
C PHE A 393 8.48 -54.43 -31.10
N ILE A 394 8.69 -53.85 -29.96
CA ILE A 394 8.13 -54.28 -28.68
C ILE A 394 6.70 -53.74 -28.56
N HIS A 395 5.73 -54.62 -28.40
CA HIS A 395 4.31 -54.22 -28.21
C HIS A 395 4.12 -53.47 -26.87
N ARG A 396 3.45 -52.37 -26.88
CA ARG A 396 3.13 -51.55 -25.70
C ARG A 396 1.66 -51.53 -25.36
N GLN A 397 0.81 -51.28 -26.34
CA GLN A 397 -0.62 -51.09 -26.07
C GLN A 397 -1.42 -51.35 -27.37
N THR A 398 -2.59 -51.98 -27.25
CA THR A 398 -3.59 -52.09 -28.32
C THR A 398 -4.76 -51.18 -27.99
N THR A 399 -5.16 -50.35 -28.94
CA THR A 399 -6.37 -49.50 -28.87
C THR A 399 -7.40 -49.99 -29.89
N ALA A 400 -8.60 -49.46 -29.85
CA ALA A 400 -9.67 -49.89 -30.79
C ALA A 400 -9.27 -49.77 -32.28
N ASN A 401 -8.42 -48.79 -32.64
CA ASN A 401 -8.11 -48.47 -34.06
C ASN A 401 -6.63 -48.59 -34.38
N SER A 402 -5.74 -48.75 -33.39
CA SER A 402 -4.29 -48.81 -33.61
C SER A 402 -3.58 -49.67 -32.60
N ILE A 403 -2.38 -50.10 -32.98
CA ILE A 403 -1.46 -50.84 -32.11
C ILE A 403 -0.19 -50.02 -31.96
N ARG A 404 0.27 -49.91 -30.71
CA ARG A 404 1.42 -49.10 -30.30
C ARG A 404 2.62 -49.98 -29.99
N TYR A 405 3.71 -49.66 -30.64
CA TYR A 405 5.01 -50.36 -30.45
C TYR A 405 6.06 -49.36 -30.00
N THR A 406 7.15 -49.90 -29.47
CA THR A 406 8.41 -49.17 -29.23
C THR A 406 9.61 -50.00 -29.71
N THR A 407 10.78 -49.38 -29.78
CA THR A 407 12.06 -50.04 -30.02
C THR A 407 13.06 -49.57 -29.01
N GLU A 408 14.16 -50.35 -28.79
CA GLU A 408 15.24 -49.93 -27.89
C GLU A 408 15.84 -48.59 -28.32
N GLU A 409 16.07 -48.42 -29.64
CA GLU A 409 16.58 -47.19 -30.24
C GLU A 409 15.69 -45.95 -29.94
N LEU A 410 14.38 -46.13 -30.02
CA LEU A 410 13.40 -45.08 -29.71
C LEU A 410 13.36 -44.76 -28.21
N GLN A 411 13.48 -45.76 -27.33
CA GLN A 411 13.52 -45.57 -25.88
C GLN A 411 14.81 -44.85 -25.42
N GLU A 412 15.95 -45.20 -26.02
CA GLU A 412 17.22 -44.54 -25.72
C GLU A 412 17.22 -43.08 -26.11
N LEU A 413 16.63 -42.76 -27.27
CA LEU A 413 16.49 -41.39 -27.75
C LEU A 413 15.53 -40.59 -26.84
N GLU A 414 14.40 -41.19 -26.44
CA GLU A 414 13.45 -40.61 -25.51
C GLU A 414 14.12 -40.30 -24.16
N GLY A 415 14.86 -41.25 -23.60
CA GLY A 415 15.57 -41.04 -22.34
C GLY A 415 16.58 -39.88 -22.41
N LYS A 416 17.34 -39.77 -23.50
CA LYS A 416 18.26 -38.64 -23.73
C LYS A 416 17.51 -37.30 -23.81
N MET A 417 16.39 -37.26 -24.51
CA MET A 417 15.59 -36.05 -24.67
C MET A 417 14.91 -35.62 -23.35
N LEU A 418 14.35 -36.57 -22.58
CA LEU A 418 13.75 -36.29 -21.28
C LEU A 418 14.77 -35.77 -20.26
N ASN A 419 15.94 -36.38 -20.21
CA ASN A 419 17.03 -35.93 -19.35
C ASN A 419 17.51 -34.53 -19.76
N ALA A 420 17.69 -34.26 -21.04
CA ALA A 420 18.08 -32.94 -21.53
C ALA A 420 17.01 -31.87 -21.19
N LYS A 421 15.72 -32.20 -21.33
CA LYS A 421 14.64 -31.30 -20.96
C LYS A 421 14.60 -31.03 -19.46
N ALA A 422 14.78 -32.04 -18.61
CA ALA A 422 14.82 -31.86 -17.17
C ALA A 422 16.02 -30.99 -16.73
N MET A 423 17.21 -31.21 -17.34
CA MET A 423 18.40 -30.40 -17.10
C MET A 423 18.19 -28.94 -17.56
N LEU A 424 17.56 -28.74 -18.73
CA LEU A 424 17.24 -27.40 -19.25
C LEU A 424 16.34 -26.62 -18.28
N VAL A 425 15.22 -27.21 -17.84
CA VAL A 425 14.29 -26.56 -16.90
C VAL A 425 14.98 -26.28 -15.55
N GLY A 426 15.84 -27.19 -15.08
CA GLY A 426 16.63 -26.98 -13.86
C GLY A 426 17.55 -25.76 -13.97
N LEU A 427 18.33 -25.70 -15.06
CA LEU A 427 19.25 -24.59 -15.32
C LEU A 427 18.52 -23.26 -15.55
N GLU A 428 17.41 -23.28 -16.26
CA GLU A 428 16.59 -22.07 -16.45
C GLU A 428 16.05 -21.52 -15.13
N LYS A 429 15.66 -22.38 -14.18
CA LYS A 429 15.24 -21.97 -12.83
C LYS A 429 16.36 -21.31 -12.05
N GLU A 430 17.57 -21.83 -12.11
CA GLU A 430 18.75 -21.26 -11.44
C GLU A 430 19.06 -19.88 -12.01
N ILE A 431 19.18 -19.75 -13.32
CA ILE A 431 19.43 -18.47 -14.00
C ILE A 431 18.31 -17.47 -13.72
N TYR A 432 17.04 -17.88 -13.79
CA TYR A 432 15.91 -17.02 -13.46
C TYR A 432 15.98 -16.50 -12.01
N SER A 433 16.35 -17.38 -11.06
CA SER A 433 16.55 -16.98 -9.67
C SER A 433 17.64 -15.92 -9.51
N ASP A 434 18.74 -16.05 -10.25
CA ASP A 434 19.86 -15.10 -10.18
C ASP A 434 19.49 -13.76 -10.82
N ILE A 435 18.75 -13.76 -11.92
CA ILE A 435 18.18 -12.54 -12.52
C ILE A 435 17.24 -11.85 -11.52
N CYS A 436 16.37 -12.59 -10.85
CA CYS A 436 15.50 -12.04 -9.82
C CYS A 436 16.29 -11.39 -8.67
N LYS A 437 17.39 -12.02 -8.21
CA LYS A 437 18.27 -11.43 -7.19
C LYS A 437 18.91 -10.12 -7.66
N ALA A 438 19.38 -10.08 -8.91
CA ALA A 438 19.95 -8.86 -9.50
C ALA A 438 18.91 -7.72 -9.57
N VAL A 439 17.69 -8.01 -10.02
CA VAL A 439 16.59 -7.03 -10.04
C VAL A 439 16.22 -6.55 -8.63
N ILE A 440 16.18 -7.46 -7.63
CA ILE A 440 15.93 -7.11 -6.23
C ILE A 440 17.06 -6.24 -5.66
N ALA A 441 18.32 -6.46 -6.06
CA ALA A 441 19.44 -5.62 -5.64
C ALA A 441 19.24 -4.15 -6.07
N ASN A 442 18.63 -3.92 -7.24
CA ASN A 442 18.28 -2.58 -7.75
C ASN A 442 16.89 -2.06 -7.31
N ASN A 443 16.27 -2.70 -6.32
CA ASN A 443 14.90 -2.38 -5.86
C ASN A 443 14.69 -0.91 -5.54
N SER A 444 15.66 -0.24 -4.90
CA SER A 444 15.54 1.16 -4.50
C SER A 444 15.35 2.09 -5.70
N GLN A 445 16.09 1.90 -6.79
CA GLN A 445 15.99 2.70 -8.00
C GLN A 445 14.67 2.42 -8.74
N LEU A 446 14.24 1.16 -8.78
CA LEU A 446 12.97 0.77 -9.39
C LEU A 446 11.75 1.31 -8.63
N ILE A 447 11.83 1.43 -7.31
CA ILE A 447 10.79 2.09 -6.49
C ILE A 447 10.78 3.60 -6.77
N LEU A 448 11.93 4.25 -6.92
CA LEU A 448 12.01 5.67 -7.30
C LEU A 448 11.39 5.90 -8.69
N LEU A 449 11.67 5.04 -9.66
CA LEU A 449 11.05 5.05 -10.98
C LEU A 449 9.52 4.93 -10.88
N ALA A 450 9.02 3.92 -10.15
CA ALA A 450 7.58 3.72 -9.96
C ALA A 450 6.91 4.93 -9.29
N THR A 451 7.56 5.50 -8.26
CA THR A 451 7.07 6.71 -7.58
C THR A 451 7.03 7.90 -8.52
N ALA A 452 8.04 8.06 -9.38
CA ALA A 452 8.09 9.12 -10.38
C ALA A 452 6.94 9.00 -11.39
N LEU A 453 6.71 7.80 -11.93
CA LEU A 453 5.60 7.52 -12.85
C LEU A 453 4.22 7.77 -12.19
N ASN A 454 4.04 7.32 -10.94
CA ASN A 454 2.80 7.54 -10.20
C ASN A 454 2.53 9.03 -9.97
N ARG A 455 3.56 9.80 -9.58
CA ARG A 455 3.44 11.25 -9.40
C ARG A 455 3.16 11.97 -10.71
N LEU A 456 3.85 11.57 -11.78
CA LEU A 456 3.64 12.11 -13.11
C LEU A 456 2.19 11.90 -13.55
N ASP A 457 1.66 10.69 -13.39
CA ASP A 457 0.26 10.36 -13.74
C ASP A 457 -0.74 11.23 -12.99
N VAL A 458 -0.54 11.47 -11.68
CA VAL A 458 -1.43 12.35 -10.89
C VAL A 458 -1.36 13.81 -11.35
N PHE A 459 -0.18 14.37 -11.64
CA PHE A 459 -0.08 15.76 -12.11
C PHE A 459 -0.61 15.93 -13.53
N LEU A 460 -0.38 14.97 -14.42
CA LEU A 460 -0.99 14.95 -15.75
C LEU A 460 -2.52 14.80 -15.67
N ASN A 461 -3.02 14.06 -14.70
CA ASN A 461 -4.45 13.98 -14.41
C ASN A 461 -5.00 15.33 -13.95
N PHE A 462 -4.33 16.02 -13.01
CA PHE A 462 -4.77 17.34 -12.55
C PHE A 462 -4.77 18.38 -13.68
N ALA A 463 -3.76 18.38 -14.53
CA ALA A 463 -3.71 19.27 -15.70
C ALA A 463 -4.83 18.93 -16.71
N TYR A 464 -5.08 17.64 -16.97
CA TYR A 464 -6.13 17.19 -17.86
C TYR A 464 -7.54 17.59 -17.37
N ILE A 465 -7.86 17.37 -16.09
CA ILE A 465 -9.17 17.77 -15.54
C ILE A 465 -9.32 19.29 -15.49
N ALA A 466 -8.22 20.04 -15.30
CA ALA A 466 -8.24 21.49 -15.31
C ALA A 466 -8.60 22.05 -16.70
N ASP A 467 -8.06 21.46 -17.74
CA ASP A 467 -8.35 21.83 -19.14
C ASP A 467 -9.77 21.40 -19.54
N GLU A 468 -10.12 20.14 -19.32
CA GLU A 468 -11.41 19.54 -19.75
C GLU A 468 -12.62 20.15 -19.03
N PHE A 469 -12.46 20.55 -17.75
CA PHE A 469 -13.57 21.06 -16.93
C PHE A 469 -13.41 22.52 -16.50
N GLU A 470 -12.50 23.27 -17.13
CA GLU A 470 -12.30 24.70 -16.89
C GLU A 470 -12.06 25.00 -15.39
N TYR A 471 -11.12 24.29 -14.74
CA TYR A 471 -10.76 24.58 -13.36
C TYR A 471 -9.70 25.68 -13.31
N CYS A 472 -9.72 26.51 -12.25
CA CYS A 472 -8.75 27.59 -12.07
C CYS A 472 -7.63 27.20 -11.10
N LEU A 473 -6.48 27.85 -11.24
CA LEU A 473 -5.36 27.77 -10.30
C LEU A 473 -5.74 28.49 -9.00
N PRO A 474 -5.81 27.80 -7.84
CA PRO A 474 -6.09 28.47 -6.57
C PRO A 474 -4.86 29.18 -6.02
N VAL A 475 -5.08 30.30 -5.31
CA VAL A 475 -4.05 31.01 -4.55
C VAL A 475 -4.17 30.60 -3.08
N LEU A 476 -3.08 30.05 -2.51
CA LEU A 476 -3.01 29.67 -1.09
C LEU A 476 -2.36 30.77 -0.26
N THR A 477 -2.99 31.14 0.86
CA THR A 477 -2.51 32.18 1.79
C THR A 477 -2.36 31.65 3.22
N ASN A 478 -1.57 32.35 4.06
CA ASN A 478 -1.50 32.07 5.49
C ASN A 478 -2.64 32.73 6.29
N GLU A 479 -3.25 33.74 5.69
CA GLU A 479 -4.34 34.50 6.30
C GLU A 479 -5.65 33.68 6.25
N PRO A 480 -6.51 33.81 7.25
CA PRO A 480 -7.81 33.13 7.27
C PRO A 480 -8.75 33.81 6.25
N SER A 481 -8.74 33.33 5.03
CA SER A 481 -9.61 33.78 3.96
C SER A 481 -10.13 32.59 3.14
N PHE A 482 -11.36 32.68 2.68
CA PHE A 482 -11.95 31.69 1.80
C PHE A 482 -12.82 32.44 0.77
N GLU A 483 -12.17 32.94 -0.28
CA GLU A 483 -12.82 33.66 -1.37
C GLU A 483 -12.86 32.76 -2.60
N VAL A 484 -14.06 32.34 -3.00
CA VAL A 484 -14.32 31.54 -4.19
C VAL A 484 -15.34 32.27 -5.05
N ARG A 485 -15.03 32.55 -6.30
CA ARG A 485 -15.95 33.11 -7.27
C ARG A 485 -16.32 32.08 -8.32
N GLY A 486 -17.61 31.96 -8.58
CA GLY A 486 -18.13 31.03 -9.56
C GLY A 486 -17.81 29.57 -9.24
N GLY A 487 -17.85 29.20 -7.96
CA GLY A 487 -17.60 27.84 -7.49
C GLY A 487 -18.62 26.85 -8.03
N ARG A 488 -18.19 25.61 -8.24
CA ARG A 488 -19.01 24.51 -8.77
C ARG A 488 -18.75 23.24 -7.99
N HIS A 489 -19.77 22.38 -7.86
CA HIS A 489 -19.60 21.07 -7.23
C HIS A 489 -19.22 20.03 -8.29
N PRO A 490 -17.99 19.48 -8.31
CA PRO A 490 -17.50 18.70 -9.43
C PRO A 490 -18.32 17.45 -9.73
N VAL A 491 -18.82 16.76 -8.68
CA VAL A 491 -19.64 15.55 -8.86
C VAL A 491 -21.02 15.88 -9.42
N VAL A 492 -21.67 16.91 -8.85
CA VAL A 492 -23.02 17.31 -9.29
C VAL A 492 -22.99 17.96 -10.67
N GLU A 493 -21.99 18.82 -10.94
CA GLU A 493 -21.81 19.42 -12.27
C GLU A 493 -21.67 18.35 -13.35
N ARG A 494 -20.86 17.32 -13.10
CA ARG A 494 -20.66 16.21 -14.04
C ARG A 494 -21.92 15.39 -14.25
N PHE A 495 -22.69 15.17 -13.19
CA PHE A 495 -23.98 14.50 -13.26
C PHE A 495 -24.98 15.31 -14.14
N LEU A 496 -25.11 16.61 -13.88
CA LEU A 496 -25.98 17.50 -14.65
C LEU A 496 -25.57 17.58 -16.13
N LYS A 497 -24.25 17.71 -16.40
CA LYS A 497 -23.72 17.72 -17.77
C LYS A 497 -24.08 16.44 -18.54
N SER A 498 -24.10 15.30 -17.88
CA SER A 498 -24.53 14.02 -18.51
C SER A 498 -26.03 13.98 -18.84
N HIS A 499 -26.83 14.87 -18.26
CA HIS A 499 -28.27 15.04 -18.52
C HIS A 499 -28.59 16.29 -19.35
N ASN A 500 -27.54 16.93 -19.94
CA ASN A 500 -27.64 18.20 -20.68
C ASN A 500 -28.18 19.39 -19.84
N GLU A 501 -27.93 19.35 -18.54
CA GLU A 501 -28.26 20.43 -17.61
C GLU A 501 -26.99 21.19 -17.20
N SER A 502 -27.14 22.47 -16.84
CA SER A 502 -26.04 23.33 -16.39
C SER A 502 -26.03 23.50 -14.88
N PHE A 503 -24.84 23.51 -14.29
CA PHE A 503 -24.66 23.82 -12.87
C PHE A 503 -24.66 25.35 -12.65
N THR A 504 -25.44 25.82 -11.68
CA THR A 504 -25.43 27.25 -11.31
C THR A 504 -24.19 27.53 -10.46
N LYS A 505 -23.31 28.42 -10.95
CA LYS A 505 -22.09 28.85 -10.25
C LYS A 505 -22.46 29.67 -9.00
N ASN A 506 -21.72 29.49 -7.92
CA ASN A 506 -21.95 30.17 -6.65
C ASN A 506 -20.67 30.80 -6.11
N ASP A 507 -20.80 31.98 -5.51
CA ASP A 507 -19.69 32.65 -4.83
C ASP A 507 -19.72 32.32 -3.34
N CYS A 508 -18.54 32.33 -2.71
CA CYS A 508 -18.38 32.24 -1.26
C CYS A 508 -17.25 33.15 -0.82
N ASN A 509 -17.50 34.01 0.16
CA ASN A 509 -16.50 34.92 0.70
C ASN A 509 -16.54 34.89 2.23
N LEU A 510 -15.60 34.18 2.84
CA LEU A 510 -15.37 34.16 4.28
C LEU A 510 -14.03 34.82 4.57
N ASN A 511 -14.00 35.78 5.49
CA ASN A 511 -12.81 36.51 5.87
C ASN A 511 -12.81 36.81 7.36
N GLU A 512 -11.86 37.58 7.88
CA GLU A 512 -11.77 37.91 9.30
C GLU A 512 -12.99 38.66 9.84
N ASN A 513 -13.66 39.43 9.01
CA ASN A 513 -14.85 40.22 9.41
C ASN A 513 -16.15 39.44 9.22
N GLU A 514 -16.21 38.56 8.22
CA GLU A 514 -17.40 37.75 7.88
C GLU A 514 -17.00 36.25 7.95
N ARG A 515 -17.01 35.70 9.17
CA ARG A 515 -16.58 34.31 9.41
C ARG A 515 -17.70 33.30 9.25
N ILE A 516 -18.95 33.72 9.31
CA ILE A 516 -20.10 32.83 9.31
C ILE A 516 -21.10 33.31 8.25
N TRP A 517 -21.52 32.37 7.42
CA TRP A 517 -22.63 32.57 6.50
C TRP A 517 -23.81 31.72 6.94
N LEU A 518 -24.93 32.35 7.22
CA LEU A 518 -26.19 31.70 7.48
C LEU A 518 -27.01 31.61 6.18
N ILE A 519 -27.15 30.36 5.67
CA ILE A 519 -27.78 30.11 4.38
C ILE A 519 -29.19 29.59 4.58
N THR A 520 -30.15 30.32 4.05
CA THR A 520 -31.58 29.96 4.10
C THR A 520 -32.11 29.70 2.69
N GLY A 521 -33.24 29.02 2.59
CA GLY A 521 -33.91 28.76 1.33
C GLY A 521 -34.74 27.47 1.37
N PRO A 522 -35.55 27.20 0.33
CA PRO A 522 -36.42 26.03 0.29
C PRO A 522 -35.61 24.74 0.26
N ASN A 523 -36.22 23.62 0.67
CA ASN A 523 -35.62 22.31 0.55
C ASN A 523 -35.38 21.98 -0.94
N MET A 524 -34.31 21.23 -1.23
CA MET A 524 -33.88 20.90 -2.59
C MET A 524 -33.36 22.08 -3.43
N ALA A 525 -33.22 23.29 -2.87
CA ALA A 525 -32.66 24.45 -3.59
C ALA A 525 -31.12 24.44 -3.72
N GLY A 526 -30.44 23.35 -3.34
CA GLY A 526 -29.00 23.21 -3.49
C GLY A 526 -28.18 23.69 -2.30
N LYS A 527 -28.77 24.01 -1.12
CA LYS A 527 -28.05 24.45 0.08
C LYS A 527 -26.92 23.48 0.47
N SER A 528 -27.24 22.21 0.68
CA SER A 528 -26.25 21.17 1.04
C SER A 528 -25.19 20.94 -0.05
N THR A 529 -25.56 21.10 -1.31
CA THR A 529 -24.63 21.05 -2.45
C THR A 529 -23.61 22.19 -2.39
N PHE A 530 -24.09 23.41 -2.11
CA PHE A 530 -23.24 24.59 -1.93
C PHE A 530 -22.26 24.42 -0.76
N LEU A 531 -22.72 23.91 0.37
CA LEU A 531 -21.89 23.66 1.55
C LEU A 531 -20.78 22.65 1.22
N ARG A 532 -21.13 21.50 0.63
CA ARG A 532 -20.18 20.46 0.23
C ARG A 532 -19.21 20.94 -0.85
N GLN A 533 -19.66 21.76 -1.82
CA GLN A 533 -18.84 22.36 -2.85
C GLN A 533 -17.62 23.08 -2.25
N ASN A 534 -17.82 23.92 -1.25
CA ASN A 534 -16.75 24.71 -0.64
C ASN A 534 -15.72 23.83 0.08
N ALA A 535 -16.16 22.80 0.80
CA ALA A 535 -15.23 21.82 1.39
C ALA A 535 -14.42 21.07 0.33
N ILE A 536 -15.04 20.65 -0.75
CA ILE A 536 -14.37 19.95 -1.85
C ILE A 536 -13.34 20.86 -2.53
N ILE A 537 -13.67 22.14 -2.76
CA ILE A 537 -12.75 23.14 -3.31
C ILE A 537 -11.52 23.29 -2.40
N ALA A 538 -11.72 23.38 -1.07
CA ALA A 538 -10.63 23.43 -0.11
C ALA A 538 -9.73 22.17 -0.21
N ILE A 539 -10.32 20.98 -0.24
CA ILE A 539 -9.58 19.71 -0.35
C ILE A 539 -8.77 19.66 -1.64
N LEU A 540 -9.37 20.01 -2.78
CA LEU A 540 -8.69 20.02 -4.08
C LEU A 540 -7.51 20.99 -4.10
N ALA A 541 -7.65 22.19 -3.55
CA ALA A 541 -6.56 23.15 -3.41
C ALA A 541 -5.39 22.55 -2.59
N HIS A 542 -5.69 21.91 -1.44
CA HIS A 542 -4.69 21.36 -0.53
C HIS A 542 -3.98 20.10 -1.05
N ILE A 543 -4.54 19.41 -2.03
CA ILE A 543 -3.84 18.29 -2.70
C ILE A 543 -2.95 18.76 -3.86
N GLY A 544 -3.00 20.03 -4.24
CA GLY A 544 -2.24 20.61 -5.35
C GLY A 544 -2.92 20.48 -6.71
N SER A 545 -4.25 20.36 -6.72
CA SER A 545 -5.09 20.37 -7.92
C SER A 545 -5.62 21.79 -8.19
N PHE A 546 -5.93 22.08 -9.44
CA PHE A 546 -6.81 23.19 -9.78
C PHE A 546 -8.21 22.92 -9.25
N VAL A 547 -9.01 23.97 -9.07
CA VAL A 547 -10.31 23.90 -8.40
C VAL A 547 -11.46 24.31 -9.33
N PRO A 548 -12.66 23.74 -9.17
CA PRO A 548 -13.83 24.03 -9.99
C PRO A 548 -14.42 25.41 -9.65
N ALA A 549 -13.76 26.48 -10.06
CA ALA A 549 -14.17 27.86 -9.83
C ALA A 549 -13.66 28.77 -10.96
N VAL A 550 -14.12 30.01 -11.01
CA VAL A 550 -13.56 31.07 -11.86
C VAL A 550 -12.28 31.63 -11.23
N SER A 551 -12.29 31.82 -9.92
CA SER A 551 -11.11 32.18 -9.13
C SER A 551 -11.28 31.70 -7.69
N ALA A 552 -10.16 31.38 -7.01
CA ALA A 552 -10.17 30.98 -5.62
C ALA A 552 -8.92 31.46 -4.89
N THR A 553 -9.13 32.14 -3.74
CA THR A 553 -8.07 32.49 -2.78
C THR A 553 -8.44 31.85 -1.44
N ILE A 554 -7.59 30.95 -0.96
CA ILE A 554 -7.91 30.06 0.14
C ILE A 554 -6.79 30.11 1.18
N GLY A 555 -7.14 30.48 2.43
CA GLY A 555 -6.27 30.31 3.58
C GLY A 555 -6.04 28.83 3.88
N VAL A 556 -4.95 28.50 4.57
CA VAL A 556 -4.70 27.12 4.99
C VAL A 556 -5.82 26.65 5.93
N VAL A 557 -6.54 25.63 5.49
CA VAL A 557 -7.57 24.95 6.29
C VAL A 557 -6.94 23.76 6.98
N ASP A 558 -6.86 23.79 8.31
CA ASP A 558 -6.23 22.71 9.09
C ASP A 558 -7.15 21.51 9.32
N LYS A 559 -8.45 21.78 9.44
CA LYS A 559 -9.48 20.75 9.64
C LYS A 559 -10.74 21.09 8.87
N ILE A 560 -11.39 20.05 8.38
CA ILE A 560 -12.73 20.18 7.81
C ILE A 560 -13.68 19.32 8.63
N PHE A 561 -14.76 19.95 9.08
CA PHE A 561 -15.87 19.30 9.74
C PHE A 561 -17.15 19.48 8.93
N SER A 562 -17.87 18.39 8.72
CA SER A 562 -19.16 18.44 8.03
C SER A 562 -20.21 17.67 8.81
N ARG A 563 -21.21 18.39 9.26
CA ARG A 563 -22.45 17.83 9.80
C ARG A 563 -23.57 18.11 8.80
N VAL A 564 -23.87 17.12 7.97
CA VAL A 564 -24.93 17.19 6.95
C VAL A 564 -25.88 16.03 7.20
N GLY A 565 -27.16 16.31 7.46
CA GLY A 565 -28.29 15.42 7.67
C GLY A 565 -27.97 13.98 8.15
N ALA A 566 -28.54 13.55 9.25
CA ALA A 566 -28.38 12.18 9.72
C ALA A 566 -29.04 11.20 8.74
N GLY A 567 -28.26 10.35 8.09
CA GLY A 567 -28.80 9.07 7.68
C GLY A 567 -29.09 8.27 8.94
N ASP A 568 -30.32 7.85 9.14
CA ASP A 568 -30.71 6.98 10.25
C ASP A 568 -29.89 5.71 10.21
N ASP A 569 -28.86 5.63 11.06
CA ASP A 569 -28.12 4.38 11.25
C ASP A 569 -28.83 3.56 12.34
N LEU A 570 -29.99 3.06 11.99
CA LEU A 570 -30.85 2.21 12.85
C LEU A 570 -30.10 0.99 13.39
N THR A 571 -28.96 0.63 12.78
CA THR A 571 -28.19 -0.55 13.18
C THR A 571 -27.43 -0.37 14.50
N LYS A 572 -27.17 0.89 14.93
CA LYS A 572 -26.47 1.19 16.20
C LYS A 572 -27.39 1.47 17.39
N GLY A 573 -28.70 1.53 17.18
CA GLY A 573 -29.67 1.77 18.27
C GLY A 573 -29.52 3.10 19.02
N GLN A 574 -28.78 4.07 18.43
CA GLN A 574 -28.58 5.40 19.01
C GLN A 574 -29.62 6.38 18.46
N SER A 575 -30.12 7.24 19.31
CA SER A 575 -31.01 8.34 18.89
C SER A 575 -30.25 9.25 17.92
N THR A 576 -30.89 9.64 16.79
CA THR A 576 -30.34 10.60 15.81
C THR A 576 -29.92 11.91 16.50
N PHE A 577 -30.66 12.37 17.47
CA PHE A 577 -30.32 13.55 18.29
C PHE A 577 -29.03 13.35 19.09
N MET A 578 -28.83 12.17 19.71
CA MET A 578 -27.61 11.88 20.47
C MET A 578 -26.37 11.85 19.55
N VAL A 579 -26.48 11.24 18.38
CA VAL A 579 -25.39 11.23 17.39
C VAL A 579 -25.08 12.65 16.93
N GLU A 580 -26.10 13.46 16.66
CA GLU A 580 -25.95 14.85 16.28
C GLU A 580 -25.21 15.66 17.35
N MET A 581 -25.59 15.50 18.62
CA MET A 581 -24.96 16.22 19.73
C MET A 581 -23.51 15.78 19.95
N LEU A 582 -23.19 14.50 19.80
CA LEU A 582 -21.84 14.00 19.90
C LEU A 582 -20.93 14.55 18.77
N GLU A 583 -21.41 14.56 17.54
CA GLU A 583 -20.69 15.13 16.39
C GLU A 583 -20.49 16.64 16.57
N THR A 584 -21.52 17.38 16.98
CA THR A 584 -21.45 18.82 17.25
C THR A 584 -20.48 19.13 18.38
N SER A 585 -20.53 18.38 19.49
CA SER A 585 -19.55 18.50 20.59
C SER A 585 -18.10 18.24 20.14
N ALA A 586 -17.89 17.24 19.29
CA ALA A 586 -16.58 16.96 18.73
C ALA A 586 -16.08 18.12 17.84
N ILE A 587 -16.95 18.73 17.05
CA ILE A 587 -16.63 19.92 16.24
C ILE A 587 -16.21 21.07 17.15
N LEU A 588 -17.01 21.42 18.14
CA LEU A 588 -16.75 22.55 19.07
C LEU A 588 -15.43 22.34 19.84
N SER A 589 -15.16 21.13 20.29
CA SER A 589 -13.94 20.83 21.06
C SER A 589 -12.66 20.76 20.23
N GLN A 590 -12.77 20.49 18.94
CA GLN A 590 -11.59 20.24 18.09
C GLN A 590 -11.34 21.32 17.02
N SER A 591 -12.32 22.18 16.73
CA SER A 591 -12.16 23.26 15.76
C SER A 591 -11.10 24.27 16.21
N THR A 592 -10.47 24.92 15.24
CA THR A 592 -9.50 25.98 15.40
C THR A 592 -9.94 27.20 14.60
N ASN A 593 -9.24 28.30 14.73
CA ASN A 593 -9.48 29.50 13.91
C ASN A 593 -9.16 29.31 12.40
N LYS A 594 -8.62 28.16 12.00
CA LYS A 594 -8.32 27.76 10.61
C LYS A 594 -9.21 26.62 10.13
N SER A 595 -10.17 26.18 10.91
CA SER A 595 -11.03 25.07 10.54
C SER A 595 -12.19 25.54 9.68
N LEU A 596 -12.53 24.79 8.64
CA LEU A 596 -13.73 24.98 7.84
C LEU A 596 -14.84 24.09 8.39
N VAL A 597 -15.87 24.69 8.92
CA VAL A 597 -17.00 23.98 9.54
C VAL A 597 -18.25 24.14 8.68
N ILE A 598 -18.89 23.03 8.36
CA ILE A 598 -20.12 22.95 7.59
C ILE A 598 -21.21 22.32 8.47
N LEU A 599 -22.24 23.11 8.77
CA LEU A 599 -23.39 22.66 9.55
C LEU A 599 -24.65 22.74 8.70
N ASP A 600 -25.33 21.62 8.55
CA ASP A 600 -26.62 21.56 7.82
C ASP A 600 -27.69 21.00 8.75
N GLU A 601 -28.76 21.74 8.93
CA GLU A 601 -29.94 21.38 9.72
C GLU A 601 -29.64 20.98 11.18
N VAL A 602 -28.81 21.74 11.92
CA VAL A 602 -28.52 21.48 13.34
C VAL A 602 -29.76 21.71 14.22
N GLY A 603 -30.01 20.79 15.18
CA GLY A 603 -31.14 20.85 16.11
C GLY A 603 -32.45 20.25 15.59
N ARG A 604 -32.41 19.51 14.47
CA ARG A 604 -33.61 18.89 13.87
C ARG A 604 -34.18 17.74 14.71
N GLY A 605 -33.36 17.09 15.53
CA GLY A 605 -33.75 15.93 16.35
C GLY A 605 -34.52 16.26 17.63
N THR A 606 -34.85 17.53 17.92
CA THR A 606 -35.53 17.97 19.13
C THR A 606 -36.65 18.95 18.83
N SER A 607 -37.27 19.52 19.89
CA SER A 607 -38.32 20.56 19.75
C SER A 607 -37.75 21.78 19.03
N THR A 608 -38.62 22.53 18.33
CA THR A 608 -38.20 23.71 17.55
C THR A 608 -37.46 24.75 18.39
N TYR A 609 -37.92 25.01 19.62
CA TYR A 609 -37.29 26.00 20.50
C TYR A 609 -35.94 25.52 21.03
N ASP A 610 -35.86 24.27 21.46
CA ASP A 610 -34.59 23.67 21.92
C ASP A 610 -33.59 23.57 20.77
N GLY A 611 -34.03 23.18 19.56
CA GLY A 611 -33.20 23.11 18.36
C GLY A 611 -32.61 24.47 17.99
N VAL A 612 -33.40 25.56 18.04
CA VAL A 612 -32.94 26.93 17.80
C VAL A 612 -31.93 27.35 18.87
N ALA A 613 -32.20 27.07 20.17
CA ALA A 613 -31.28 27.43 21.25
C ALA A 613 -29.91 26.71 21.11
N ILE A 614 -29.92 25.42 20.75
CA ILE A 614 -28.69 24.65 20.49
C ILE A 614 -27.94 25.23 19.30
N ALA A 615 -28.62 25.44 18.16
CA ALA A 615 -27.99 25.98 16.96
C ALA A 615 -27.37 27.35 17.19
N TRP A 616 -28.09 28.21 17.94
CA TRP A 616 -27.59 29.52 18.33
C TRP A 616 -26.34 29.45 19.18
N SER A 617 -26.34 28.62 20.23
CA SER A 617 -25.19 28.44 21.12
C SER A 617 -23.95 27.86 20.35
N VAL A 618 -24.19 27.00 19.40
CA VAL A 618 -23.12 26.44 18.53
C VAL A 618 -22.50 27.51 17.63
N LEU A 619 -23.32 28.43 17.12
CA LEU A 619 -22.84 29.54 16.27
C LEU A 619 -22.10 30.62 17.05
N GLU A 620 -22.51 30.90 18.31
CA GLU A 620 -21.85 31.89 19.15
C GLU A 620 -20.49 31.42 19.69
N HIS A 621 -20.27 30.12 19.86
CA HIS A 621 -19.00 29.53 20.26
C HIS A 621 -17.95 29.59 19.16
#